data_2400be7cb67d6b596637cc01457ce1ea
#
_entry.id   2400be7cb67d6b596637cc01457ce1ea
#
_cell.length_a   1.000
_cell.length_b   1.000
_cell.length_c   1.000
_cell.angle_alpha   90.00
_cell.angle_beta   90.00
_cell.angle_gamma   90.00
#
_symmetry.space_group_name_H-M   'P 1'
#
loop_
_entity.id
_entity.type
_entity.pdbx_description
1 polymer ?
#
loop_
_entity_poly.entity_id
_entity_poly.type
_entity_poly.pdbx_seq_one_letter_code
_entity_poly.pdbx_strand_id
1 'polypeptide(L)'
;MIFCVVVVGVPLVWAIYLSLTDASGGSLSGHFIGFQNFTDAWHDQNFRNALENTVIITFASQAIVVVGAAILSHHLVRDFRGKWFVRLLVILPWAAPVALVTIVWLWILDSLLSVLSWTLGKMHLLGAVCGAFGVHGCSAANPPPWLGHPKLAMFSIIVVQAWRILPFAVIIFIAGRASIPSEVDDAARIDGATALKKLWYVDLPLQLPIALVAVLFGIVFTAVDFAVVYLLTHGGPFNSTQVLPTWAYAVGIDSGSLGAGAAISLFLFPLLVLVTILMLFFARRAQVS
;
A
#
# COMPACT_ATOMS: atom_id res chain seq x y z
N MET A 1 2.98 27.84 -11.75
CA MET A 1 2.19 27.09 -12.74
C MET A 1 3.04 26.56 -13.90
N ILE A 2 3.79 27.39 -14.64
CA ILE A 2 4.68 26.95 -15.75
C ILE A 2 5.68 25.86 -15.30
N PHE A 3 6.35 26.05 -14.17
CA PHE A 3 7.30 25.09 -13.61
C PHE A 3 6.68 23.70 -13.42
N CYS A 4 5.50 23.60 -12.81
CA CYS A 4 4.82 22.31 -12.61
C CYS A 4 4.44 21.64 -13.95
N VAL A 5 3.96 22.43 -14.94
CA VAL A 5 3.63 21.90 -16.27
C VAL A 5 4.87 21.36 -16.96
N VAL A 6 6.00 22.05 -16.88
CA VAL A 6 7.25 21.60 -17.51
C VAL A 6 7.84 20.39 -16.79
N VAL A 7 7.98 20.43 -15.45
CA VAL A 7 8.66 19.38 -14.70
C VAL A 7 7.86 18.06 -14.64
N VAL A 8 6.53 18.14 -14.63
CA VAL A 8 5.65 16.96 -14.59
C VAL A 8 5.14 16.61 -15.99
N GLY A 9 4.75 17.61 -16.77
CA GLY A 9 4.14 17.40 -18.10
C GLY A 9 5.11 16.85 -19.13
N VAL A 10 6.34 17.39 -19.19
CA VAL A 10 7.32 16.93 -20.18
C VAL A 10 7.70 15.46 -20.01
N PRO A 11 8.05 14.96 -18.80
CA PRO A 11 8.31 13.54 -18.62
C PRO A 11 7.10 12.65 -18.91
N LEU A 12 5.89 13.09 -18.58
CA LEU A 12 4.66 12.35 -18.89
C LEU A 12 4.44 12.22 -20.40
N VAL A 13 4.55 13.32 -21.13
CA VAL A 13 4.44 13.31 -22.61
C VAL A 13 5.52 12.42 -23.22
N TRP A 14 6.74 12.48 -22.69
CA TRP A 14 7.83 11.65 -23.14
C TRP A 14 7.56 10.15 -22.86
N ALA A 15 7.04 9.79 -21.68
CA ALA A 15 6.65 8.42 -21.36
C ALA A 15 5.52 7.92 -22.29
N ILE A 16 4.54 8.77 -22.63
CA ILE A 16 3.49 8.44 -23.60
C ILE A 16 4.09 8.22 -25.00
N TYR A 17 5.01 9.08 -25.44
CA TYR A 17 5.70 8.90 -26.70
C TYR A 17 6.48 7.58 -26.74
N LEU A 18 7.31 7.31 -25.72
CA LEU A 18 8.08 6.06 -25.64
C LEU A 18 7.18 4.83 -25.66
N SER A 19 6.04 4.86 -24.98
CA SER A 19 5.11 3.71 -24.94
C SER A 19 4.54 3.32 -26.29
N LEU A 20 4.58 4.24 -27.27
CA LEU A 20 4.11 4.03 -28.65
C LEU A 20 5.25 3.68 -29.62
N THR A 21 6.46 3.45 -29.11
CA THR A 21 7.66 3.17 -29.90
C THR A 21 8.33 1.87 -29.45
N ASP A 22 9.20 1.32 -30.30
CA ASP A 22 10.09 0.19 -30.01
C ASP A 22 11.40 0.63 -29.34
N ALA A 23 11.40 1.77 -28.63
CA ALA A 23 12.58 2.33 -27.98
C ALA A 23 13.22 1.33 -27.01
N SER A 24 14.54 1.25 -27.07
CA SER A 24 15.35 0.34 -26.23
C SER A 24 16.48 1.08 -25.52
N GLY A 25 17.11 0.45 -24.53
CA GLY A 25 18.24 1.01 -23.78
C GLY A 25 19.47 1.36 -24.64
N GLY A 26 19.56 0.82 -25.84
CA GLY A 26 20.61 1.16 -26.82
C GLY A 26 20.25 2.31 -27.77
N SER A 27 18.96 2.67 -27.88
CA SER A 27 18.48 3.76 -28.74
C SER A 27 17.17 4.34 -28.19
N LEU A 28 17.23 5.59 -27.74
CA LEU A 28 16.04 6.36 -27.31
C LEU A 28 15.16 6.78 -28.50
N SER A 29 15.66 6.68 -29.72
CA SER A 29 14.92 6.93 -30.97
C SER A 29 14.37 5.61 -31.49
N GLY A 30 13.19 5.21 -31.01
CA GLY A 30 12.47 4.05 -31.54
C GLY A 30 11.58 4.40 -32.72
N HIS A 31 11.23 3.38 -33.54
CA HIS A 31 10.22 3.51 -34.55
C HIS A 31 8.82 3.53 -33.91
N PHE A 32 7.91 4.29 -34.50
CA PHE A 32 6.52 4.32 -34.03
C PHE A 32 5.80 3.00 -34.36
N ILE A 33 5.36 2.29 -33.33
CA ILE A 33 4.65 1.00 -33.43
C ILE A 33 3.20 1.06 -32.90
N GLY A 34 2.72 2.28 -32.58
CA GLY A 34 1.36 2.49 -32.08
C GLY A 34 1.12 1.77 -30.73
N PHE A 35 0.01 1.07 -30.61
CA PHE A 35 -0.40 0.41 -29.36
C PHE A 35 0.15 -1.01 -29.18
N GLN A 36 1.14 -1.44 -29.96
CA GLN A 36 1.66 -2.81 -29.91
C GLN A 36 2.20 -3.15 -28.51
N ASN A 37 2.96 -2.26 -27.87
CA ASN A 37 3.45 -2.49 -26.50
C ASN A 37 2.32 -2.75 -25.50
N PHE A 38 1.19 -2.10 -25.65
CA PHE A 38 0.02 -2.29 -24.76
C PHE A 38 -0.66 -3.64 -25.01
N THR A 39 -0.78 -4.05 -26.27
CA THR A 39 -1.37 -5.34 -26.63
C THR A 39 -0.46 -6.49 -26.19
N ASP A 40 0.85 -6.37 -26.38
CA ASP A 40 1.83 -7.36 -25.97
C ASP A 40 1.86 -7.50 -24.43
N ALA A 41 1.87 -6.37 -23.71
CA ALA A 41 1.76 -6.37 -22.25
C ALA A 41 0.49 -7.09 -21.78
N TRP A 42 -0.67 -6.81 -22.40
CA TRP A 42 -1.93 -7.44 -22.00
C TRP A 42 -1.95 -8.97 -22.21
N HIS A 43 -1.20 -9.48 -23.19
CA HIS A 43 -1.06 -10.92 -23.43
C HIS A 43 0.02 -11.57 -22.54
N ASP A 44 0.89 -10.79 -21.92
CA ASP A 44 1.89 -11.32 -20.98
C ASP A 44 1.24 -11.75 -19.65
N GLN A 45 1.48 -12.99 -19.26
CA GLN A 45 0.95 -13.55 -18.01
C GLN A 45 1.55 -12.85 -16.79
N ASN A 46 2.85 -12.47 -16.83
CA ASN A 46 3.50 -11.79 -15.71
C ASN A 46 2.94 -10.38 -15.51
N PHE A 47 2.58 -9.68 -16.60
CA PHE A 47 1.88 -8.40 -16.51
C PHE A 47 0.53 -8.55 -15.82
N ARG A 48 -0.28 -9.54 -16.21
CA ARG A 48 -1.59 -9.77 -15.58
C ARG A 48 -1.47 -10.11 -14.11
N ASN A 49 -0.48 -10.93 -13.74
CA ASN A 49 -0.17 -11.25 -12.34
C ASN A 49 0.28 -9.99 -11.58
N ALA A 50 1.11 -9.13 -12.19
CA ALA A 50 1.55 -7.88 -11.59
C ALA A 50 0.39 -6.90 -11.39
N LEU A 51 -0.54 -6.83 -12.33
CA LEU A 51 -1.76 -6.02 -12.21
C LEU A 51 -2.64 -6.53 -11.04
N GLU A 52 -2.90 -7.83 -10.99
CA GLU A 52 -3.66 -8.47 -9.91
C GLU A 52 -3.01 -8.24 -8.55
N ASN A 53 -1.71 -8.46 -8.43
CA ASN A 53 -0.96 -8.24 -7.20
C ASN A 53 -0.99 -6.77 -6.77
N THR A 54 -0.91 -5.82 -7.71
CA THR A 54 -1.05 -4.39 -7.42
C THR A 54 -2.39 -4.11 -6.76
N VAL A 55 -3.47 -4.66 -7.30
CA VAL A 55 -4.82 -4.53 -6.74
C VAL A 55 -4.91 -5.20 -5.36
N ILE A 56 -4.46 -6.44 -5.23
CA ILE A 56 -4.51 -7.20 -3.96
C ILE A 56 -3.73 -6.47 -2.87
N ILE A 57 -2.46 -6.12 -3.11
CA ILE A 57 -1.62 -5.43 -2.11
C ILE A 57 -2.26 -4.09 -1.73
N THR A 58 -2.73 -3.33 -2.71
CA THR A 58 -3.33 -2.02 -2.46
C THR A 58 -4.57 -2.13 -1.58
N PHE A 59 -5.54 -2.94 -1.95
CA PHE A 59 -6.80 -3.01 -1.21
C PHE A 59 -6.66 -3.77 0.12
N ALA A 60 -5.86 -4.82 0.19
CA ALA A 60 -5.63 -5.55 1.43
C ALA A 60 -4.88 -4.68 2.45
N SER A 61 -3.85 -3.94 2.04
CA SER A 61 -3.15 -2.99 2.91
C SER A 61 -4.09 -1.90 3.40
N GLN A 62 -4.93 -1.34 2.51
CA GLN A 62 -5.87 -0.29 2.88
C GLN A 62 -6.95 -0.76 3.85
N ALA A 63 -7.43 -1.99 3.72
CA ALA A 63 -8.36 -2.56 4.70
C ALA A 63 -7.74 -2.59 6.11
N ILE A 64 -6.48 -3.02 6.23
CA ILE A 64 -5.74 -3.02 7.51
C ILE A 64 -5.53 -1.58 8.00
N VAL A 65 -5.14 -0.66 7.12
CA VAL A 65 -4.89 0.75 7.45
C VAL A 65 -6.14 1.43 7.97
N VAL A 66 -7.28 1.27 7.31
CA VAL A 66 -8.54 1.90 7.72
C VAL A 66 -9.00 1.41 9.09
N VAL A 67 -9.00 0.09 9.30
CA VAL A 67 -9.38 -0.49 10.59
C VAL A 67 -8.40 -0.06 11.69
N GLY A 68 -7.09 -0.14 11.44
CA GLY A 68 -6.07 0.28 12.38
C GLY A 68 -6.13 1.77 12.70
N ALA A 69 -6.33 2.63 11.68
CA ALA A 69 -6.45 4.08 11.86
C ALA A 69 -7.71 4.45 12.66
N ALA A 70 -8.84 3.81 12.40
CA ALA A 70 -10.06 4.03 13.15
C ALA A 70 -9.88 3.68 14.65
N ILE A 71 -9.26 2.54 14.95
CA ILE A 71 -9.00 2.10 16.32
C ILE A 71 -7.98 3.04 17.00
N LEU A 72 -6.83 3.28 16.37
CA LEU A 72 -5.77 4.09 16.95
C LEU A 72 -6.20 5.55 17.15
N SER A 73 -6.90 6.16 16.19
CA SER A 73 -7.39 7.53 16.32
C SER A 73 -8.37 7.67 17.48
N HIS A 74 -9.29 6.69 17.66
CA HIS A 74 -10.24 6.69 18.76
C HIS A 74 -9.54 6.72 20.13
N HIS A 75 -8.43 5.98 20.29
CA HIS A 75 -7.64 5.99 21.52
C HIS A 75 -6.75 7.23 21.68
N LEU A 76 -6.14 7.70 20.59
CA LEU A 76 -5.18 8.81 20.59
C LEU A 76 -5.82 10.20 20.73
N VAL A 77 -7.14 10.33 20.54
CA VAL A 77 -7.86 11.57 20.81
C VAL A 77 -8.05 11.78 22.33
N ARG A 78 -8.21 10.70 23.09
CA ARG A 78 -8.41 10.77 24.54
C ARG A 78 -7.15 11.31 25.25
N ASP A 79 -7.36 11.93 26.43
CA ASP A 79 -6.25 12.39 27.26
C ASP A 79 -5.77 11.26 28.18
N PHE A 80 -4.47 10.94 28.04
CA PHE A 80 -3.78 9.97 28.87
C PHE A 80 -2.30 10.36 29.04
N ARG A 81 -1.68 9.87 30.13
CA ARG A 81 -0.26 10.10 30.38
C ARG A 81 0.59 9.43 29.30
N GLY A 82 1.53 10.21 28.71
CA GLY A 82 2.40 9.69 27.64
C GLY A 82 1.82 9.77 26.22
N LYS A 83 0.66 10.40 26.01
CA LYS A 83 0.01 10.61 24.71
C LYS A 83 0.98 11.13 23.64
N TRP A 84 1.83 12.10 24.00
CA TRP A 84 2.82 12.65 23.08
C TRP A 84 3.81 11.59 22.59
N PHE A 85 4.32 10.75 23.50
CA PHE A 85 5.27 9.69 23.14
C PHE A 85 4.63 8.62 22.23
N VAL A 86 3.40 8.21 22.53
CA VAL A 86 2.66 7.25 21.67
C VAL A 86 2.39 7.83 20.29
N ARG A 87 2.02 9.12 20.20
CA ARG A 87 1.85 9.80 18.91
C ARG A 87 3.15 9.83 18.10
N LEU A 88 4.29 10.12 18.76
CA LEU A 88 5.60 10.10 18.13
C LEU A 88 5.91 8.71 17.56
N LEU A 89 5.71 7.64 18.34
CA LEU A 89 5.93 6.27 17.89
C LEU A 89 5.03 5.87 16.71
N VAL A 90 3.76 6.31 16.72
CA VAL A 90 2.83 6.04 15.62
C VAL A 90 3.25 6.76 14.35
N ILE A 91 3.81 7.97 14.41
CA ILE A 91 4.20 8.75 13.22
C ILE A 91 5.54 8.28 12.62
N LEU A 92 6.40 7.68 13.42
CA LEU A 92 7.76 7.30 13.04
C LEU A 92 7.86 6.45 11.76
N PRO A 93 6.99 5.44 11.53
CA PRO A 93 7.06 4.63 10.30
C PRO A 93 6.90 5.43 9.00
N TRP A 94 6.09 6.47 9.02
CA TRP A 94 5.83 7.30 7.84
C TRP A 94 6.88 8.41 7.66
N ALA A 95 7.45 8.90 8.74
CA ALA A 95 8.47 9.94 8.71
C ALA A 95 9.86 9.41 8.28
N ALA A 96 10.11 8.11 8.41
CA ALA A 96 11.38 7.51 8.08
C ALA A 96 11.52 7.27 6.55
N PRO A 97 12.74 7.37 5.98
CA PRO A 97 12.98 7.06 4.57
C PRO A 97 12.56 5.63 4.23
N VAL A 98 11.71 5.46 3.21
CA VAL A 98 11.11 4.16 2.85
C VAL A 98 12.14 3.06 2.64
N ALA A 99 13.25 3.36 1.98
CA ALA A 99 14.31 2.36 1.72
C ALA A 99 14.93 1.84 3.02
N LEU A 100 15.27 2.73 3.97
CA LEU A 100 15.86 2.32 5.25
C LEU A 100 14.91 1.47 6.08
N VAL A 101 13.66 1.88 6.15
CA VAL A 101 12.62 1.12 6.86
C VAL A 101 12.42 -0.26 6.24
N THR A 102 12.40 -0.35 4.93
CA THR A 102 12.23 -1.62 4.22
C THR A 102 13.40 -2.56 4.45
N ILE A 103 14.64 -2.04 4.52
CA ILE A 103 15.83 -2.86 4.87
C ILE A 103 15.73 -3.40 6.31
N VAL A 104 15.20 -2.61 7.25
CA VAL A 104 14.95 -3.11 8.62
C VAL A 104 13.93 -4.25 8.61
N TRP A 105 12.85 -4.11 7.83
CA TRP A 105 11.88 -5.18 7.65
C TRP A 105 12.48 -6.43 6.97
N LEU A 106 13.41 -6.26 6.02
CA LEU A 106 14.13 -7.38 5.41
C LEU A 106 14.85 -8.22 6.48
N TRP A 107 15.47 -7.58 7.48
CA TRP A 107 16.11 -8.29 8.60
C TRP A 107 15.09 -8.90 9.58
N ILE A 108 13.99 -8.20 9.85
CA ILE A 108 12.91 -8.75 10.71
C ILE A 108 12.30 -10.00 10.09
N LEU A 109 12.20 -10.05 8.76
CA LEU A 109 11.62 -11.14 7.97
C LEU A 109 12.67 -12.13 7.45
N ASP A 110 13.94 -11.99 7.86
CA ASP A 110 14.99 -12.96 7.52
C ASP A 110 14.63 -14.36 8.05
N SER A 111 14.89 -15.40 7.26
CA SER A 111 14.47 -16.76 7.62
C SER A 111 15.27 -17.33 8.81
N LEU A 112 16.53 -16.91 8.98
CA LEU A 112 17.41 -17.49 10.01
C LEU A 112 17.47 -16.65 11.29
N LEU A 113 17.52 -15.32 11.15
CA LEU A 113 17.73 -14.38 12.26
C LEU A 113 16.48 -13.58 12.62
N SER A 114 15.30 -14.03 12.18
CA SER A 114 14.05 -13.31 12.36
C SER A 114 13.64 -13.17 13.82
N VAL A 115 13.58 -11.94 14.30
CA VAL A 115 12.98 -11.61 15.60
C VAL A 115 11.50 -12.00 15.63
N LEU A 116 10.80 -11.89 14.50
CA LEU A 116 9.40 -12.29 14.35
C LEU A 116 9.23 -13.80 14.55
N SER A 117 10.06 -14.60 13.86
CA SER A 117 10.05 -16.07 14.02
C SER A 117 10.36 -16.50 15.45
N TRP A 118 11.35 -15.86 16.08
CA TRP A 118 11.70 -16.12 17.46
C TRP A 118 10.53 -15.81 18.41
N THR A 119 9.91 -14.64 18.26
CA THR A 119 8.77 -14.22 19.09
C THR A 119 7.58 -15.17 18.93
N LEU A 120 7.18 -15.46 17.68
CA LEU A 120 6.09 -16.39 17.39
C LEU A 120 6.41 -17.82 17.88
N GLY A 121 7.68 -18.23 17.83
CA GLY A 121 8.14 -19.50 18.38
C GLY A 121 7.96 -19.58 19.89
N LYS A 122 8.32 -18.54 20.63
CA LYS A 122 8.10 -18.44 22.06
C LYS A 122 6.62 -18.45 22.45
N MET A 123 5.77 -17.90 21.59
CA MET A 123 4.31 -17.89 21.78
C MET A 123 3.65 -19.19 21.31
N HIS A 124 4.39 -20.16 20.78
CA HIS A 124 3.89 -21.41 20.17
C HIS A 124 2.93 -21.18 18.96
N LEU A 125 3.03 -20.04 18.30
CA LEU A 125 2.16 -19.64 17.19
C LEU A 125 2.75 -19.94 15.79
N LEU A 126 4.05 -20.29 15.70
CA LEU A 126 4.74 -20.53 14.41
C LEU A 126 4.02 -21.56 13.55
N GLY A 127 3.66 -22.70 14.12
CA GLY A 127 2.97 -23.77 13.39
C GLY A 127 1.59 -23.32 12.86
N ALA A 128 0.83 -22.58 13.67
CA ALA A 128 -0.47 -22.07 13.29
C ALA A 128 -0.37 -21.02 12.16
N VAL A 129 0.58 -20.08 12.27
CA VAL A 129 0.82 -19.07 11.25
C VAL A 129 1.24 -19.74 9.94
N CYS A 130 2.23 -20.61 9.94
CA CYS A 130 2.67 -21.32 8.74
C CYS A 130 1.55 -22.16 8.12
N GLY A 131 0.79 -22.89 8.95
CA GLY A 131 -0.33 -23.71 8.49
C GLY A 131 -1.40 -22.92 7.78
N ALA A 132 -1.70 -21.69 8.23
CA ALA A 132 -2.64 -20.78 7.58
C ALA A 132 -2.22 -20.42 6.12
N PHE A 133 -0.92 -20.45 5.84
CA PHE A 133 -0.38 -20.18 4.49
C PHE A 133 0.00 -21.45 3.72
N GLY A 134 -0.30 -22.63 4.27
CA GLY A 134 0.00 -23.93 3.64
C GLY A 134 1.49 -24.31 3.71
N VAL A 135 2.25 -23.70 4.64
CA VAL A 135 3.65 -24.06 4.94
C VAL A 135 3.67 -25.01 6.13
N HIS A 136 4.17 -26.20 5.92
CA HIS A 136 4.21 -27.24 6.96
C HIS A 136 5.60 -27.38 7.60
N GLY A 137 5.63 -27.83 8.85
CA GLY A 137 6.88 -28.13 9.56
C GLY A 137 7.63 -26.90 10.08
N CYS A 138 7.02 -25.73 10.16
CA CYS A 138 7.64 -24.57 10.79
C CYS A 138 7.83 -24.80 12.29
N SER A 139 9.05 -24.54 12.75
CA SER A 139 9.44 -24.63 14.15
C SER A 139 10.56 -23.62 14.42
N ALA A 140 11.02 -23.52 15.66
CA ALA A 140 12.19 -22.71 15.99
C ALA A 140 13.47 -23.18 15.27
N ALA A 141 13.56 -24.49 14.97
CA ALA A 141 14.69 -25.07 14.22
C ALA A 141 14.51 -24.97 12.69
N ASN A 142 13.28 -24.80 12.21
CA ASN A 142 12.94 -24.64 10.79
C ASN A 142 12.00 -23.43 10.65
N PRO A 143 12.52 -22.22 10.70
CA PRO A 143 11.71 -21.01 10.65
C PRO A 143 11.03 -20.82 9.29
N PRO A 144 9.88 -20.09 9.24
CA PRO A 144 9.17 -19.85 8.01
C PRO A 144 9.98 -19.04 7.02
N PRO A 145 9.96 -19.39 5.71
CA PRO A 145 10.57 -18.59 4.67
C PRO A 145 9.65 -17.39 4.32
N TRP A 146 9.66 -16.36 5.17
CA TRP A 146 8.76 -15.20 5.07
C TRP A 146 8.72 -14.58 3.67
N LEU A 147 9.89 -14.43 3.06
CA LEU A 147 10.03 -13.83 1.72
C LEU A 147 10.31 -14.87 0.63
N GLY A 148 10.56 -16.12 1.01
CA GLY A 148 10.86 -17.23 0.09
C GLY A 148 9.66 -18.08 -0.30
N HIS A 149 8.48 -17.88 0.31
CA HIS A 149 7.25 -18.59 -0.04
C HIS A 149 6.21 -17.61 -0.59
N PRO A 150 5.57 -17.85 -1.76
CA PRO A 150 4.71 -16.89 -2.44
C PRO A 150 3.64 -16.23 -1.55
N LYS A 151 2.87 -17.03 -0.81
CA LYS A 151 1.81 -16.50 0.06
C LYS A 151 2.34 -15.73 1.27
N LEU A 152 3.46 -16.19 1.87
CA LEU A 152 4.08 -15.49 3.00
C LEU A 152 4.72 -14.18 2.53
N ALA A 153 5.37 -14.17 1.37
CA ALA A 153 5.96 -12.96 0.80
C ALA A 153 4.89 -11.90 0.49
N MET A 154 3.76 -12.31 -0.12
CA MET A 154 2.62 -11.44 -0.36
C MET A 154 2.06 -10.87 0.95
N PHE A 155 1.84 -11.71 1.95
CA PHE A 155 1.36 -11.29 3.27
C PHE A 155 2.35 -10.32 3.94
N SER A 156 3.64 -10.62 3.89
CA SER A 156 4.70 -9.76 4.45
C SER A 156 4.70 -8.37 3.81
N ILE A 157 4.60 -8.29 2.49
CA ILE A 157 4.50 -7.02 1.76
C ILE A 157 3.26 -6.24 2.20
N ILE A 158 2.09 -6.89 2.28
CA ILE A 158 0.84 -6.25 2.71
C ILE A 158 0.97 -5.68 4.12
N VAL A 159 1.57 -6.42 5.05
CA VAL A 159 1.77 -5.96 6.44
C VAL A 159 2.74 -4.78 6.51
N VAL A 160 3.88 -4.86 5.81
CA VAL A 160 4.88 -3.78 5.77
C VAL A 160 4.28 -2.52 5.16
N GLN A 161 3.54 -2.67 4.07
CA GLN A 161 2.88 -1.55 3.39
C GLN A 161 1.81 -0.91 4.28
N ALA A 162 0.96 -1.73 4.92
CA ALA A 162 -0.05 -1.25 5.85
C ALA A 162 0.58 -0.51 7.04
N TRP A 163 1.62 -1.09 7.66
CA TRP A 163 2.33 -0.48 8.78
C TRP A 163 2.93 0.88 8.42
N ARG A 164 3.47 1.02 7.21
CA ARG A 164 4.08 2.25 6.72
C ARG A 164 3.06 3.37 6.47
N ILE A 165 1.90 3.03 5.90
CA ILE A 165 0.85 4.00 5.54
C ILE A 165 -0.07 4.34 6.72
N LEU A 166 -0.20 3.43 7.70
CA LEU A 166 -1.08 3.58 8.85
C LEU A 166 -0.96 4.94 9.57
N PRO A 167 0.24 5.47 9.86
CA PRO A 167 0.38 6.76 10.55
C PRO A 167 -0.29 7.92 9.83
N PHE A 168 -0.17 7.96 8.50
CA PHE A 168 -0.79 8.98 7.67
C PHE A 168 -2.31 8.95 7.81
N ALA A 169 -2.92 7.76 7.72
CA ALA A 169 -4.35 7.61 7.92
C ALA A 169 -4.77 7.98 9.35
N VAL A 170 -3.98 7.60 10.37
CA VAL A 170 -4.26 7.94 11.78
C VAL A 170 -4.34 9.45 11.98
N ILE A 171 -3.43 10.22 11.40
CA ILE A 171 -3.45 11.69 11.49
C ILE A 171 -4.75 12.26 10.90
N ILE A 172 -5.15 11.77 9.72
CA ILE A 172 -6.38 12.21 9.05
C ILE A 172 -7.62 11.84 9.88
N PHE A 173 -7.65 10.62 10.44
CA PHE A 173 -8.75 10.19 11.30
C PHE A 173 -8.82 10.97 12.62
N ILE A 174 -7.68 11.36 13.22
CA ILE A 174 -7.65 12.25 14.38
C ILE A 174 -8.24 13.62 14.03
N ALA A 175 -7.89 14.19 12.88
CA ALA A 175 -8.44 15.46 12.42
C ALA A 175 -9.94 15.36 12.17
N GLY A 176 -10.41 14.27 11.53
CA GLY A 176 -11.83 13.99 11.34
C GLY A 176 -12.58 13.83 12.67
N ARG A 177 -11.97 13.18 13.64
CA ARG A 177 -12.57 13.02 14.98
C ARG A 177 -12.69 14.35 15.71
N ALA A 178 -11.71 15.24 15.57
CA ALA A 178 -11.73 16.56 16.19
C ALA A 178 -12.82 17.50 15.61
N SER A 179 -13.36 17.18 14.43
CA SER A 179 -14.46 17.95 13.82
C SER A 179 -15.85 17.54 14.29
N ILE A 180 -15.98 16.43 15.04
CA ILE A 180 -17.26 15.98 15.60
C ILE A 180 -17.58 16.77 16.88
N PRO A 181 -18.73 17.46 16.97
CA PRO A 181 -19.13 18.20 18.17
C PRO A 181 -19.22 17.31 19.40
N SER A 182 -18.88 17.86 20.58
CA SER A 182 -18.93 17.13 21.85
C SER A 182 -20.33 16.67 22.24
N GLU A 183 -21.36 17.38 21.79
CA GLU A 183 -22.77 17.06 22.02
C GLU A 183 -23.16 15.69 21.46
N VAL A 184 -22.55 15.28 20.34
CA VAL A 184 -22.75 13.94 19.75
C VAL A 184 -22.16 12.86 20.67
N ASP A 185 -21.01 13.16 21.30
CA ASP A 185 -20.37 12.26 22.26
C ASP A 185 -21.24 12.07 23.52
N ASP A 186 -21.82 13.16 24.01
CA ASP A 186 -22.67 13.14 25.20
C ASP A 186 -24.03 12.45 24.92
N ALA A 187 -24.62 12.68 23.75
CA ALA A 187 -25.82 11.96 23.32
C ALA A 187 -25.58 10.45 23.25
N ALA A 188 -24.49 10.02 22.61
CA ALA A 188 -24.13 8.60 22.52
C ALA A 188 -23.91 7.95 23.88
N ARG A 189 -23.38 8.70 24.87
CA ARG A 189 -23.24 8.22 26.27
C ARG A 189 -24.59 8.08 26.97
N ILE A 190 -25.48 9.03 26.77
CA ILE A 190 -26.84 8.98 27.34
C ILE A 190 -27.60 7.77 26.79
N ASP A 191 -27.43 7.46 25.49
CA ASP A 191 -28.01 6.29 24.82
C ASP A 191 -27.33 4.96 25.23
N GLY A 192 -26.34 4.99 26.13
CA GLY A 192 -25.66 3.79 26.64
C GLY A 192 -24.75 3.12 25.62
N ALA A 193 -24.29 3.84 24.60
CA ALA A 193 -23.38 3.29 23.60
C ALA A 193 -22.02 2.92 24.22
N THR A 194 -21.60 1.65 24.10
CA THR A 194 -20.25 1.24 24.43
C THR A 194 -19.23 1.86 23.48
N ALA A 195 -17.96 1.95 23.88
CA ALA A 195 -16.90 2.54 23.06
C ALA A 195 -16.84 1.94 21.64
N LEU A 196 -17.04 0.63 21.51
CA LEU A 196 -17.04 -0.06 20.22
C LEU A 196 -18.31 0.27 19.39
N LYS A 197 -19.48 0.28 20.02
CA LYS A 197 -20.72 0.68 19.35
C LYS A 197 -20.63 2.13 18.87
N LYS A 198 -20.13 3.04 19.71
CA LYS A 198 -19.93 4.44 19.35
C LYS A 198 -18.98 4.56 18.16
N LEU A 199 -17.83 3.85 18.15
CA LEU A 199 -16.89 3.87 17.03
C LEU A 199 -17.57 3.50 15.70
N TRP A 200 -18.30 2.39 15.67
CA TRP A 200 -18.88 1.86 14.43
C TRP A 200 -20.16 2.56 13.96
N TYR A 201 -21.01 2.99 14.89
CA TYR A 201 -22.35 3.53 14.56
C TYR A 201 -22.42 5.06 14.61
N VAL A 202 -21.46 5.73 15.25
CA VAL A 202 -21.44 7.18 15.40
C VAL A 202 -20.20 7.78 14.75
N ASP A 203 -19.00 7.41 15.26
CA ASP A 203 -17.77 8.06 14.87
C ASP A 203 -17.39 7.78 13.41
N LEU A 204 -17.46 6.53 12.99
CA LEU A 204 -17.05 6.11 11.64
C LEU A 204 -17.96 6.68 10.54
N PRO A 205 -19.31 6.63 10.67
CA PRO A 205 -20.18 7.27 9.68
C PRO A 205 -19.98 8.78 9.56
N LEU A 206 -19.82 9.49 10.66
CA LEU A 206 -19.59 10.94 10.66
C LEU A 206 -18.21 11.31 10.09
N GLN A 207 -17.22 10.44 10.22
CA GLN A 207 -15.87 10.62 9.65
C GLN A 207 -15.76 10.12 8.21
N LEU A 208 -16.79 9.50 7.65
CA LEU A 208 -16.73 8.84 6.33
C LEU A 208 -16.15 9.74 5.23
N PRO A 209 -16.51 11.03 5.07
CA PRO A 209 -15.94 11.87 4.04
C PRO A 209 -14.42 12.03 4.17
N ILE A 210 -13.95 12.22 5.41
CA ILE A 210 -12.52 12.39 5.70
C ILE A 210 -11.79 11.04 5.60
N ALA A 211 -12.42 9.95 6.04
CA ALA A 211 -11.90 8.60 5.89
C ALA A 211 -11.69 8.23 4.41
N LEU A 212 -12.63 8.58 3.52
CA LEU A 212 -12.50 8.37 2.08
C LEU A 212 -11.30 9.10 1.48
N VAL A 213 -10.98 10.31 1.98
CA VAL A 213 -9.76 11.04 1.56
C VAL A 213 -8.50 10.27 2.00
N ALA A 214 -8.45 9.76 3.24
CA ALA A 214 -7.33 8.95 3.72
C ALA A 214 -7.16 7.68 2.90
N VAL A 215 -8.28 7.01 2.55
CA VAL A 215 -8.28 5.81 1.70
C VAL A 215 -7.77 6.13 0.30
N LEU A 216 -8.23 7.24 -0.31
CA LEU A 216 -7.77 7.66 -1.64
C LEU A 216 -6.24 7.83 -1.68
N PHE A 217 -5.70 8.63 -0.76
CA PHE A 217 -4.26 8.84 -0.71
C PHE A 217 -3.50 7.53 -0.44
N GLY A 218 -4.01 6.69 0.47
CA GLY A 218 -3.41 5.40 0.76
C GLY A 218 -3.40 4.46 -0.45
N ILE A 219 -4.48 4.41 -1.23
CA ILE A 219 -4.55 3.64 -2.48
C ILE A 219 -3.50 4.17 -3.47
N VAL A 220 -3.45 5.49 -3.68
CA VAL A 220 -2.49 6.10 -4.62
C VAL A 220 -1.05 5.79 -4.18
N PHE A 221 -0.69 6.04 -2.92
CA PHE A 221 0.66 5.78 -2.42
C PHE A 221 1.05 4.30 -2.48
N THR A 222 0.11 3.38 -2.27
CA THR A 222 0.39 1.94 -2.31
C THR A 222 0.50 1.43 -3.74
N ALA A 223 -0.40 1.86 -4.64
CA ALA A 223 -0.43 1.37 -6.02
C ALA A 223 0.81 1.78 -6.84
N VAL A 224 1.41 2.94 -6.54
CA VAL A 224 2.63 3.40 -7.21
C VAL A 224 3.91 3.03 -6.47
N ASP A 225 3.81 2.31 -5.34
CA ASP A 225 4.99 1.98 -4.54
C ASP A 225 5.84 0.91 -5.23
N PHE A 226 7.06 1.33 -5.57
CA PHE A 226 8.09 0.46 -6.10
C PHE A 226 8.97 -0.12 -4.99
N ALA A 227 9.32 0.73 -4.01
CA ALA A 227 10.44 0.49 -3.12
C ALA A 227 10.21 -0.69 -2.16
N VAL A 228 9.02 -0.83 -1.58
CA VAL A 228 8.74 -1.91 -0.61
C VAL A 228 8.83 -3.27 -1.30
N VAL A 229 8.18 -3.44 -2.45
CA VAL A 229 8.18 -4.72 -3.17
C VAL A 229 9.58 -5.04 -3.72
N TYR A 230 10.22 -4.06 -4.33
CA TYR A 230 11.54 -4.25 -4.92
C TYR A 230 12.60 -4.60 -3.87
N LEU A 231 12.66 -3.89 -2.75
CA LEU A 231 13.67 -4.12 -1.71
C LEU A 231 13.40 -5.40 -0.89
N LEU A 232 12.14 -5.81 -0.67
CA LEU A 232 11.85 -7.03 0.08
C LEU A 232 12.04 -8.30 -0.76
N THR A 233 11.55 -8.31 -1.98
CA THR A 233 11.40 -9.56 -2.76
C THR A 233 11.90 -9.47 -4.18
N HIS A 234 12.19 -8.28 -4.71
CA HIS A 234 12.42 -8.05 -6.15
C HIS A 234 11.29 -8.64 -7.02
N GLY A 235 10.04 -8.70 -6.48
CA GLY A 235 8.90 -9.33 -7.13
C GLY A 235 8.82 -10.85 -6.99
N GLY A 236 9.80 -11.48 -6.30
CA GLY A 236 9.85 -12.93 -6.08
C GLY A 236 8.98 -13.43 -4.92
N PRO A 237 9.02 -14.74 -4.65
CA PRO A 237 9.62 -15.78 -5.48
C PRO A 237 8.81 -16.03 -6.77
N PHE A 238 9.49 -16.37 -7.87
CA PHE A 238 8.86 -16.73 -9.16
C PHE A 238 7.86 -15.68 -9.69
N ASN A 239 8.18 -14.38 -9.59
CA ASN A 239 7.32 -13.24 -9.95
C ASN A 239 5.96 -13.18 -9.20
N SER A 240 5.80 -13.95 -8.13
CA SER A 240 4.53 -14.04 -7.39
C SER A 240 4.14 -12.78 -6.64
N THR A 241 5.07 -11.85 -6.40
CA THR A 241 4.83 -10.58 -5.73
C THR A 241 5.13 -9.38 -6.62
N GLN A 242 5.36 -9.58 -7.93
CA GLN A 242 5.49 -8.48 -8.88
C GLN A 242 4.26 -7.59 -8.84
N VAL A 243 4.49 -6.28 -8.84
CA VAL A 243 3.47 -5.24 -9.02
C VAL A 243 3.78 -4.44 -10.28
N LEU A 244 2.82 -3.67 -10.78
CA LEU A 244 3.03 -2.92 -12.02
C LEU A 244 4.29 -2.04 -12.02
N PRO A 245 4.62 -1.27 -10.93
CA PRO A 245 5.85 -0.50 -10.90
C PRO A 245 7.12 -1.35 -11.00
N THR A 246 7.18 -2.50 -10.32
CA THR A 246 8.37 -3.38 -10.36
C THR A 246 8.45 -4.15 -11.68
N TRP A 247 7.33 -4.53 -12.28
CA TRP A 247 7.30 -5.15 -13.60
C TRP A 247 7.68 -4.18 -14.71
N ALA A 248 7.18 -2.93 -14.65
CA ALA A 248 7.60 -1.88 -15.58
C ALA A 248 9.12 -1.63 -15.53
N TYR A 249 9.70 -1.66 -14.32
CA TYR A 249 11.14 -1.52 -14.14
C TYR A 249 11.90 -2.73 -14.72
N ALA A 250 11.47 -3.95 -14.43
CA ALA A 250 12.11 -5.17 -14.93
C ALA A 250 12.10 -5.23 -16.47
N VAL A 251 10.99 -4.85 -17.11
CA VAL A 251 10.87 -4.84 -18.56
C VAL A 251 11.57 -3.62 -19.17
N GLY A 252 11.37 -2.43 -18.59
CA GLY A 252 11.89 -1.18 -19.15
C GLY A 252 13.40 -1.03 -18.96
N ILE A 253 13.89 -1.29 -17.75
CA ILE A 253 15.27 -1.01 -17.36
C ILE A 253 16.11 -2.28 -17.41
N ASP A 254 15.73 -3.35 -16.69
CA ASP A 254 16.57 -4.55 -16.59
C ASP A 254 16.64 -5.29 -17.93
N SER A 255 15.52 -5.38 -18.67
CA SER A 255 15.48 -5.99 -20.01
C SER A 255 15.83 -5.01 -21.14
N GLY A 256 15.93 -3.71 -20.85
CA GLY A 256 16.24 -2.66 -21.81
C GLY A 256 15.12 -2.31 -22.79
N SER A 257 13.88 -2.76 -22.60
CA SER A 257 12.75 -2.48 -23.48
C SER A 257 11.97 -1.25 -23.00
N LEU A 258 12.53 -0.05 -23.20
CA LEU A 258 12.01 1.22 -22.66
C LEU A 258 10.57 1.50 -23.09
N GLY A 259 10.22 1.23 -24.36
CA GLY A 259 8.87 1.41 -24.88
C GLY A 259 7.84 0.52 -24.16
N ALA A 260 8.16 -0.76 -23.97
CA ALA A 260 7.29 -1.70 -23.25
C ALA A 260 7.17 -1.35 -21.77
N GLY A 261 8.28 -0.98 -21.10
CA GLY A 261 8.25 -0.55 -19.69
C GLY A 261 7.42 0.73 -19.49
N ALA A 262 7.51 1.70 -20.41
CA ALA A 262 6.69 2.89 -20.41
C ALA A 262 5.20 2.55 -20.59
N ALA A 263 4.85 1.64 -21.50
CA ALA A 263 3.47 1.19 -21.69
C ALA A 263 2.90 0.53 -20.44
N ILE A 264 3.67 -0.36 -19.79
CA ILE A 264 3.28 -1.02 -18.52
C ILE A 264 3.02 0.01 -17.43
N SER A 265 3.88 1.02 -17.29
CA SER A 265 3.72 2.09 -16.29
C SER A 265 2.44 2.90 -16.53
N LEU A 266 2.07 3.13 -17.79
CA LEU A 266 0.88 3.90 -18.15
C LEU A 266 -0.45 3.18 -17.83
N PHE A 267 -0.46 1.85 -17.65
CA PHE A 267 -1.66 1.14 -17.19
C PHE A 267 -2.11 1.55 -15.77
N LEU A 268 -1.20 2.07 -14.95
CA LEU A 268 -1.58 2.60 -13.62
C LEU A 268 -2.41 3.89 -13.75
N PHE A 269 -2.18 4.69 -14.77
CA PHE A 269 -2.82 5.99 -14.89
C PHE A 269 -4.35 5.92 -14.95
N PRO A 270 -4.99 5.16 -15.87
CA PRO A 270 -6.44 5.05 -15.93
C PRO A 270 -7.02 4.41 -14.66
N LEU A 271 -6.31 3.46 -14.04
CA LEU A 271 -6.73 2.84 -12.79
C LEU A 271 -6.80 3.87 -11.66
N LEU A 272 -5.76 4.70 -11.50
CA LEU A 272 -5.72 5.73 -10.45
C LEU A 272 -6.72 6.86 -10.70
N VAL A 273 -6.92 7.26 -11.95
CA VAL A 273 -7.95 8.24 -12.33
C VAL A 273 -9.34 7.72 -11.98
N LEU A 274 -9.65 6.47 -12.32
CA LEU A 274 -10.93 5.84 -11.98
C LEU A 274 -11.15 5.81 -10.46
N VAL A 275 -10.17 5.34 -9.69
CA VAL A 275 -10.23 5.30 -8.21
C VAL A 275 -10.45 6.72 -7.66
N THR A 276 -9.72 7.71 -8.16
CA THR A 276 -9.83 9.10 -7.72
C THR A 276 -11.24 9.65 -7.97
N ILE A 277 -11.79 9.46 -9.18
CA ILE A 277 -13.14 9.91 -9.53
C ILE A 277 -14.18 9.25 -8.62
N LEU A 278 -14.10 7.93 -8.45
CA LEU A 278 -15.03 7.18 -7.59
C LEU A 278 -14.97 7.66 -6.12
N MET A 279 -13.78 7.80 -5.57
CA MET A 279 -13.61 8.25 -4.19
C MET A 279 -14.10 9.67 -3.97
N LEU A 280 -13.83 10.61 -4.90
CA LEU A 280 -14.34 11.97 -4.82
C LEU A 280 -15.86 12.03 -4.97
N PHE A 281 -16.44 11.18 -5.81
CA PHE A 281 -17.90 11.07 -5.94
C PHE A 281 -18.54 10.60 -4.63
N PHE A 282 -18.00 9.55 -4.01
CA PHE A 282 -18.50 9.05 -2.71
C PHE A 282 -18.26 10.05 -1.57
N ALA A 283 -17.12 10.73 -1.54
CA ALA A 283 -16.83 11.74 -0.51
C ALA A 283 -17.80 12.92 -0.59
N ARG A 284 -18.12 13.40 -1.80
CA ARG A 284 -19.13 14.47 -1.98
C ARG A 284 -20.53 14.03 -1.54
N ARG A 285 -20.92 12.80 -1.86
CA ARG A 285 -22.23 12.27 -1.51
C ARG A 285 -22.39 12.11 0.00
N ALA A 286 -21.32 11.72 0.70
CA ALA A 286 -21.31 11.58 2.15
C ALA A 286 -21.33 12.94 2.91
N GLN A 287 -21.01 14.06 2.24
CA GLN A 287 -21.11 15.40 2.84
C GLN A 287 -22.52 16.00 2.75
N VAL A 288 -23.37 15.48 1.88
CA VAL A 288 -24.71 16.02 1.59
C VAL A 288 -25.81 15.24 2.34
N SER A 289 -25.50 14.04 2.82
CA SER A 289 -26.38 13.22 3.65
C SER A 289 -26.15 13.47 5.14
#